data_4a4e833fe7c51e4f5f87879ab2800cd1
#
_entry.id   4a4e833fe7c51e4f5f87879ab2800cd1
#
_cell.length_a   1.000
_cell.length_b   1.000
_cell.length_c   1.000
_cell.angle_alpha   90.00
_cell.angle_beta   90.00
_cell.angle_gamma   90.00
#
_symmetry.space_group_name_H-M   'P 1'
#
loop_
_entity.id
_entity.type
_entity.pdbx_description
1 polymer ?
#
loop_
_entity_poly.entity_id
_entity_poly.type
_entity_poly.pdbx_seq_one_letter_code
_entity_poly.pdbx_strand_id
1 'polypeptide(L)'
;NRIEGHRDGIYLEFVEDSEILENTSTGNLRYGLHFMFSDRCRYEGNVFRRNGAGVAVMYTRHAEMRGNRFEDNQGSASFGLLLKEISDSRVQRNVFRSNTVGLYADGSNRTVVEDNDFVANGWAVRILANSLGSEFRRNNFTGNTFDVTTNSRSSYSTFEHNHWDAYRGYDLDRDGTGDVPHYPVRLFSLLVERNEPALALLRSPFVSLLDAAERVLPVLTPEALVDRAPAMRAFTREEAS
;
A
#
# COMPACT_ATOMS: atom_id res chain seq x y z
N ASN A 1 -11.80 3.33 22.01
CA ASN A 1 -11.19 2.41 22.99
C ASN A 1 -9.67 2.30 22.79
N ARG A 2 -8.96 1.82 23.85
CA ARG A 2 -7.55 1.45 23.78
C ARG A 2 -7.41 -0.04 24.09
N ILE A 3 -6.76 -0.77 23.17
CA ILE A 3 -6.53 -2.22 23.24
C ILE A 3 -5.03 -2.46 23.14
N GLU A 4 -4.43 -3.22 24.06
CA GLU A 4 -2.99 -3.36 24.14
C GLU A 4 -2.56 -4.72 24.69
N GLY A 5 -1.49 -5.30 24.09
CA GLY A 5 -0.81 -6.49 24.61
C GLY A 5 -1.58 -7.80 24.49
N HIS A 6 -2.57 -7.87 23.61
CA HIS A 6 -3.34 -9.09 23.35
C HIS A 6 -2.68 -9.91 22.22
N ARG A 7 -3.18 -11.11 21.97
CA ARG A 7 -2.82 -11.89 20.80
C ARG A 7 -3.34 -11.19 19.54
N ASP A 8 -4.65 -10.94 19.47
CA ASP A 8 -5.36 -10.12 18.50
C ASP A 8 -6.07 -9.00 19.27
N GLY A 9 -5.86 -7.75 18.86
CA GLY A 9 -6.45 -6.62 19.57
C GLY A 9 -7.97 -6.61 19.45
N ILE A 10 -8.47 -6.63 18.21
CA ILE A 10 -9.90 -6.73 17.91
C ILE A 10 -10.07 -7.92 16.96
N TYR A 11 -11.08 -8.74 17.19
CA TYR A 11 -11.42 -9.86 16.33
C TYR A 11 -12.90 -9.83 15.96
N LEU A 12 -13.20 -9.88 14.67
CA LEU A 12 -14.56 -9.89 14.13
C LEU A 12 -14.68 -10.95 13.06
N GLU A 13 -15.72 -11.76 13.13
CA GLU A 13 -16.01 -12.81 12.18
C GLU A 13 -17.53 -12.95 12.00
N PHE A 14 -17.97 -13.11 10.75
CA PHE A 14 -19.39 -13.25 10.38
C PHE A 14 -20.27 -12.10 10.88
N VAL A 15 -19.77 -10.86 10.82
CA VAL A 15 -20.55 -9.67 11.13
C VAL A 15 -20.86 -8.87 9.88
N GLU A 16 -21.97 -8.16 9.91
CA GLU A 16 -22.38 -7.29 8.81
C GLU A 16 -22.75 -5.90 9.35
N ASP A 17 -22.66 -4.90 8.46
CA ASP A 17 -23.10 -3.54 8.73
C ASP A 17 -22.54 -2.94 10.04
N SER A 18 -21.31 -3.32 10.41
CA SER A 18 -20.68 -2.96 11.67
C SER A 18 -19.69 -1.81 11.50
N GLU A 19 -19.51 -1.04 12.56
CA GLU A 19 -18.60 0.11 12.58
C GLU A 19 -17.53 -0.07 13.67
N ILE A 20 -16.26 0.13 13.27
CA ILE A 20 -15.11 0.14 14.17
C ILE A 20 -14.48 1.53 14.09
N LEU A 21 -14.78 2.36 15.07
CA LEU A 21 -14.48 3.78 15.03
C LEU A 21 -13.58 4.21 16.18
N GLU A 22 -12.57 5.03 15.87
CA GLU A 22 -11.73 5.76 16.84
C GLU A 22 -11.11 4.88 17.93
N ASN A 23 -10.63 3.69 17.55
CA ASN A 23 -9.94 2.79 18.47
C ASN A 23 -8.42 2.91 18.29
N THR A 24 -7.69 2.71 19.37
CA THR A 24 -6.23 2.53 19.34
C THR A 24 -5.92 1.09 19.73
N SER A 25 -5.35 0.33 18.79
CA SER A 25 -4.92 -1.04 19.01
C SER A 25 -3.40 -1.13 18.83
N THR A 26 -2.66 -1.42 19.91
CA THR A 26 -1.21 -1.30 19.93
C THR A 26 -0.52 -2.46 20.65
N GLY A 27 0.68 -2.83 20.16
CA GLY A 27 1.54 -3.80 20.84
C GLY A 27 0.95 -5.22 20.93
N ASN A 28 0.03 -5.58 20.02
CA ASN A 28 -0.55 -6.92 20.01
C ASN A 28 0.38 -7.91 19.29
N LEU A 29 0.39 -9.15 19.75
CA LEU A 29 1.34 -10.17 19.28
C LEU A 29 1.13 -10.55 17.82
N ARG A 30 -0.12 -10.56 17.34
CA ARG A 30 -0.46 -10.92 15.97
C ARG A 30 -1.08 -9.72 15.24
N TYR A 31 -2.37 -9.47 15.38
CA TYR A 31 -3.08 -8.41 14.66
C TYR A 31 -3.59 -7.31 15.59
N GLY A 32 -3.51 -6.07 15.12
CA GLY A 32 -4.26 -4.97 15.74
C GLY A 32 -5.77 -5.16 15.57
N LEU A 33 -6.19 -5.54 14.36
CA LEU A 33 -7.56 -5.97 14.05
C LEU A 33 -7.51 -7.13 13.08
N HIS A 34 -8.24 -8.19 13.37
CA HIS A 34 -8.46 -9.34 12.49
C HIS A 34 -9.95 -9.45 12.16
N PHE A 35 -10.24 -9.46 10.87
CA PHE A 35 -11.60 -9.32 10.37
C PHE A 35 -11.82 -10.29 9.20
N MET A 36 -12.82 -11.16 9.32
CA MET A 36 -13.08 -12.20 8.32
C MET A 36 -14.58 -12.40 8.07
N PHE A 37 -14.90 -12.79 6.81
CA PHE A 37 -16.26 -13.17 6.39
C PHE A 37 -17.33 -12.17 6.83
N SER A 38 -17.04 -10.88 6.64
CA SER A 38 -17.85 -9.82 7.22
C SER A 38 -18.02 -8.69 6.22
N ASP A 39 -19.24 -8.43 5.81
CA ASP A 39 -19.55 -7.53 4.71
C ASP A 39 -20.09 -6.17 5.17
N ARG A 40 -19.93 -5.13 4.32
CA ARG A 40 -20.48 -3.78 4.51
C ARG A 40 -20.07 -3.10 5.83
N CYS A 41 -18.84 -3.34 6.26
CA CYS A 41 -18.33 -2.79 7.51
C CYS A 41 -17.43 -1.57 7.28
N ARG A 42 -17.43 -0.64 8.23
CA ARG A 42 -16.66 0.60 8.19
C ARG A 42 -15.63 0.66 9.30
N TYR A 43 -14.41 1.00 8.93
CA TYR A 43 -13.28 1.23 9.83
C TYR A 43 -12.83 2.67 9.66
N GLU A 44 -13.02 3.50 10.67
CA GLU A 44 -12.71 4.93 10.54
C GLU A 44 -12.00 5.48 11.78
N GLY A 45 -10.96 6.30 11.53
CA GLY A 45 -10.23 7.01 12.56
C GLY A 45 -9.47 6.14 13.55
N ASN A 46 -9.20 4.88 13.22
CA ASN A 46 -8.48 3.97 14.11
C ASN A 46 -6.97 4.10 13.99
N VAL A 47 -6.24 3.80 15.05
CA VAL A 47 -4.78 3.70 15.08
C VAL A 47 -4.36 2.27 15.37
N PHE A 48 -3.64 1.66 14.43
CA PHE A 48 -3.07 0.32 14.54
C PHE A 48 -1.54 0.43 14.52
N ARG A 49 -0.91 0.35 15.69
CA ARG A 49 0.51 0.64 15.81
C ARG A 49 1.28 -0.41 16.59
N ARG A 50 2.49 -0.74 16.10
CA ARG A 50 3.42 -1.68 16.76
C ARG A 50 2.79 -3.03 17.08
N ASN A 51 1.96 -3.53 16.19
CA ASN A 51 1.41 -4.87 16.24
C ASN A 51 2.29 -5.83 15.42
N GLY A 52 2.15 -7.13 15.61
CA GLY A 52 2.78 -8.12 14.71
C GLY A 52 2.36 -7.90 13.25
N ALA A 53 1.11 -7.50 13.03
CA ALA A 53 0.60 -6.88 11.82
C ALA A 53 -0.54 -5.91 12.19
N GLY A 54 -0.72 -4.84 11.43
CA GLY A 54 -1.75 -3.82 11.72
C GLY A 54 -3.15 -4.40 11.64
N VAL A 55 -3.65 -4.60 10.43
CA VAL A 55 -5.00 -5.10 10.17
C VAL A 55 -4.99 -6.17 9.10
N ALA A 56 -5.76 -7.23 9.31
CA ALA A 56 -6.05 -8.23 8.29
C ALA A 56 -7.56 -8.27 8.01
N VAL A 57 -7.92 -7.96 6.76
CA VAL A 57 -9.30 -8.03 6.23
C VAL A 57 -9.34 -9.18 5.23
N MET A 58 -10.17 -10.18 5.48
CA MET A 58 -10.19 -11.39 4.67
C MET A 58 -11.62 -11.82 4.32
N TYR A 59 -11.81 -12.28 3.07
CA TYR A 59 -13.08 -12.86 2.60
C TYR A 59 -14.28 -11.91 2.80
N THR A 60 -14.10 -10.65 2.44
CA THR A 60 -15.02 -9.56 2.78
C THR A 60 -15.38 -8.76 1.53
N ARG A 61 -16.58 -8.22 1.48
CA ARG A 61 -17.06 -7.31 0.43
C ARG A 61 -17.53 -5.99 1.01
N HIS A 62 -17.42 -4.94 0.20
CA HIS A 62 -17.92 -3.60 0.52
C HIS A 62 -17.39 -3.06 1.87
N ALA A 63 -16.11 -3.35 2.17
CA ALA A 63 -15.45 -2.77 3.33
C ALA A 63 -14.98 -1.33 3.04
N GLU A 64 -15.19 -0.42 3.97
CA GLU A 64 -14.69 0.94 3.92
C GLU A 64 -13.64 1.18 5.02
N MET A 65 -12.42 1.55 4.62
CA MET A 65 -11.30 1.84 5.51
C MET A 65 -10.89 3.29 5.30
N ARG A 66 -11.27 4.18 6.22
CA ARG A 66 -11.10 5.62 6.05
C ARG A 66 -10.41 6.28 7.23
N GLY A 67 -9.45 7.17 6.95
CA GLY A 67 -8.80 7.99 7.98
C GLY A 67 -8.07 7.21 9.06
N ASN A 68 -7.70 5.95 8.82
CA ASN A 68 -6.98 5.14 9.79
C ASN A 68 -5.47 5.38 9.68
N ARG A 69 -4.77 5.10 10.78
CA ARG A 69 -3.31 5.16 10.86
C ARG A 69 -2.74 3.76 11.11
N PHE A 70 -1.92 3.29 10.19
CA PHE A 70 -1.20 2.01 10.26
C PHE A 70 0.28 2.34 10.43
N GLU A 71 0.82 2.20 11.64
CA GLU A 71 2.14 2.73 11.98
C GLU A 71 3.03 1.68 12.67
N ASP A 72 4.30 1.67 12.28
CA ASP A 72 5.34 0.87 12.94
C ASP A 72 5.02 -0.62 13.08
N ASN A 73 4.17 -1.18 12.20
CA ASN A 73 3.92 -2.61 12.19
C ASN A 73 5.05 -3.29 11.40
N GLN A 74 5.99 -3.90 12.12
CA GLN A 74 7.24 -4.42 11.57
C GLN A 74 7.47 -5.88 11.94
N GLY A 75 8.06 -6.63 11.01
CA GLY A 75 8.39 -8.04 11.16
C GLY A 75 8.47 -8.76 9.83
N SER A 76 8.93 -10.01 9.81
CA SER A 76 9.12 -10.79 8.57
C SER A 76 7.84 -11.04 7.77
N ALA A 77 6.69 -11.07 8.44
CA ALA A 77 5.37 -11.25 7.82
C ALA A 77 4.40 -10.16 8.28
N SER A 78 4.91 -8.92 8.39
CA SER A 78 4.15 -7.79 8.93
C SER A 78 3.69 -6.84 7.83
N PHE A 79 2.49 -6.32 7.99
CA PHE A 79 1.88 -5.32 7.12
C PHE A 79 1.05 -4.32 7.93
N GLY A 80 0.91 -3.12 7.40
CA GLY A 80 -0.07 -2.15 7.92
C GLY A 80 -1.48 -2.66 7.70
N LEU A 81 -1.82 -2.99 6.43
CA LEU A 81 -3.12 -3.52 6.03
C LEU A 81 -2.95 -4.68 5.06
N LEU A 82 -3.47 -5.84 5.41
CA LEU A 82 -3.65 -6.99 4.51
C LEU A 82 -5.08 -7.01 4.00
N LEU A 83 -5.23 -7.07 2.69
CA LEU A 83 -6.48 -7.33 1.98
C LEU A 83 -6.38 -8.68 1.30
N LYS A 84 -7.10 -9.67 1.80
CA LYS A 84 -7.08 -11.03 1.24
C LYS A 84 -8.46 -11.48 0.81
N GLU A 85 -8.61 -11.82 -0.48
CA GLU A 85 -9.87 -12.28 -1.06
C GLU A 85 -11.03 -11.30 -0.75
N ILE A 86 -10.80 -10.00 -0.96
CA ILE A 86 -11.83 -8.99 -0.80
C ILE A 86 -12.30 -8.44 -2.14
N SER A 87 -13.47 -7.83 -2.17
CA SER A 87 -13.97 -7.15 -3.37
C SER A 87 -14.79 -5.91 -3.08
N ASP A 88 -14.88 -5.03 -4.09
CA ASP A 88 -15.78 -3.87 -4.10
C ASP A 88 -15.61 -2.97 -2.87
N SER A 89 -14.36 -2.78 -2.44
CA SER A 89 -14.01 -2.12 -1.18
C SER A 89 -13.27 -0.80 -1.40
N ARG A 90 -13.17 0.03 -0.37
CA ARG A 90 -12.51 1.34 -0.42
C ARG A 90 -11.49 1.53 0.69
N VAL A 91 -10.32 2.03 0.33
CA VAL A 91 -9.23 2.39 1.23
C VAL A 91 -8.90 3.86 1.01
N GLN A 92 -9.37 4.75 1.88
CA GLN A 92 -9.36 6.20 1.64
C GLN A 92 -8.78 7.00 2.79
N ARG A 93 -7.94 8.00 2.49
CA ARG A 93 -7.42 8.97 3.47
C ARG A 93 -6.72 8.33 4.67
N ASN A 94 -6.12 7.16 4.46
CA ASN A 94 -5.35 6.49 5.50
C ASN A 94 -3.86 6.88 5.44
N VAL A 95 -3.19 6.73 6.56
CA VAL A 95 -1.73 6.90 6.69
C VAL A 95 -1.09 5.55 6.94
N PHE A 96 -0.19 5.15 6.05
CA PHE A 96 0.66 3.97 6.18
C PHE A 96 2.09 4.44 6.43
N ARG A 97 2.57 4.33 7.67
CA ARG A 97 3.89 4.85 8.04
C ARG A 97 4.77 3.80 8.70
N SER A 98 6.00 3.68 8.22
CA SER A 98 7.04 2.85 8.83
C SER A 98 6.62 1.38 9.03
N ASN A 99 5.81 0.82 8.15
CA ASN A 99 5.47 -0.59 8.15
C ASN A 99 6.46 -1.40 7.31
N THR A 100 6.60 -2.69 7.57
CA THR A 100 7.35 -3.57 6.64
C THR A 100 6.67 -3.55 5.27
N VAL A 101 5.36 -3.79 5.19
CA VAL A 101 4.53 -3.57 4.00
C VAL A 101 3.40 -2.64 4.41
N GLY A 102 3.18 -1.53 3.70
CA GLY A 102 2.07 -0.61 3.96
C GLY A 102 0.74 -1.30 3.68
N LEU A 103 0.47 -1.59 2.41
CA LEU A 103 -0.73 -2.29 1.95
C LEU A 103 -0.33 -3.54 1.17
N TYR A 104 -0.87 -4.69 1.54
CA TYR A 104 -0.69 -5.97 0.87
C TYR A 104 -2.03 -6.48 0.32
N ALA A 105 -2.13 -6.63 -1.01
CA ALA A 105 -3.32 -7.06 -1.71
C ALA A 105 -3.13 -8.45 -2.33
N ASP A 106 -3.89 -9.43 -1.86
CA ASP A 106 -3.92 -10.83 -2.33
C ASP A 106 -5.35 -11.23 -2.66
N GLY A 107 -5.65 -11.43 -3.93
CA GLY A 107 -7.02 -11.72 -4.40
C GLY A 107 -8.00 -10.56 -4.20
N SER A 108 -7.49 -9.32 -4.12
CA SER A 108 -8.32 -8.14 -3.88
C SER A 108 -8.79 -7.54 -5.18
N ASN A 109 -10.11 -7.57 -5.41
CA ASN A 109 -10.69 -7.19 -6.70
C ASN A 109 -11.53 -5.92 -6.59
N ARG A 110 -11.43 -5.05 -7.60
CA ARG A 110 -12.25 -3.81 -7.71
C ARG A 110 -12.19 -2.97 -6.43
N THR A 111 -10.97 -2.86 -5.85
CA THR A 111 -10.73 -2.05 -4.66
C THR A 111 -10.23 -0.67 -5.09
N VAL A 112 -10.84 0.38 -4.56
CA VAL A 112 -10.40 1.77 -4.78
C VAL A 112 -9.51 2.19 -3.62
N VAL A 113 -8.25 2.51 -3.94
CA VAL A 113 -7.23 2.99 -3.00
C VAL A 113 -6.92 4.44 -3.35
N GLU A 114 -7.50 5.37 -2.61
CA GLU A 114 -7.40 6.78 -2.97
C GLU A 114 -7.11 7.69 -1.77
N ASP A 115 -6.43 8.79 -2.07
CA ASP A 115 -6.12 9.80 -1.07
C ASP A 115 -5.34 9.28 0.16
N ASN A 116 -4.52 8.24 0.03
CA ASN A 116 -3.72 7.71 1.12
C ASN A 116 -2.28 8.26 1.09
N ASP A 117 -1.65 8.27 2.26
CA ASP A 117 -0.24 8.59 2.42
C ASP A 117 0.57 7.34 2.77
N PHE A 118 1.50 6.96 1.90
CA PHE A 118 2.45 5.88 2.11
C PHE A 118 3.82 6.49 2.41
N VAL A 119 4.24 6.43 3.68
CA VAL A 119 5.45 7.15 4.16
C VAL A 119 6.44 6.21 4.80
N ALA A 120 7.66 6.18 4.29
CA ALA A 120 8.79 5.45 4.87
C ALA A 120 8.53 3.96 5.13
N ASN A 121 7.73 3.29 4.30
CA ASN A 121 7.53 1.84 4.40
C ASN A 121 8.66 1.07 3.70
N GLY A 122 8.87 -0.19 4.06
CA GLY A 122 9.72 -1.09 3.29
C GLY A 122 9.14 -1.29 1.88
N TRP A 123 7.92 -1.75 1.79
CA TRP A 123 7.09 -1.75 0.58
C TRP A 123 5.84 -0.91 0.84
N ALA A 124 5.60 0.13 0.05
CA ALA A 124 4.37 0.91 0.21
C ALA A 124 3.15 0.07 -0.16
N VAL A 125 3.15 -0.51 -1.36
CA VAL A 125 2.08 -1.36 -1.85
C VAL A 125 2.65 -2.63 -2.48
N ARG A 126 2.11 -3.78 -2.09
CA ARG A 126 2.41 -5.09 -2.67
C ARG A 126 1.13 -5.69 -3.22
N ILE A 127 1.07 -5.90 -4.54
CA ILE A 127 -0.12 -6.38 -5.24
C ILE A 127 0.21 -7.72 -5.91
N LEU A 128 -0.52 -8.77 -5.53
CA LEU A 128 -0.38 -10.05 -6.20
C LEU A 128 -1.21 -10.11 -7.51
N ALA A 129 -0.80 -10.98 -8.43
CA ALA A 129 -1.36 -11.14 -9.77
C ALA A 129 -2.85 -11.50 -9.81
N ASN A 130 -3.36 -12.09 -8.73
CA ASN A 130 -4.77 -12.46 -8.56
C ASN A 130 -5.66 -11.29 -8.10
N SER A 131 -5.09 -10.08 -7.93
CA SER A 131 -5.83 -8.86 -7.58
C SER A 131 -6.18 -8.10 -8.86
N LEU A 132 -7.46 -8.02 -9.20
CA LEU A 132 -7.93 -7.54 -10.50
C LEU A 132 -8.79 -6.27 -10.36
N GLY A 133 -8.58 -5.33 -11.30
CA GLY A 133 -9.44 -4.16 -11.47
C GLY A 133 -9.43 -3.19 -10.29
N SER A 134 -8.33 -3.14 -9.52
CA SER A 134 -8.18 -2.17 -8.45
C SER A 134 -7.58 -0.86 -8.98
N GLU A 135 -8.02 0.26 -8.40
CA GLU A 135 -7.65 1.61 -8.81
C GLU A 135 -6.86 2.30 -7.70
N PHE A 136 -5.68 2.79 -8.02
CA PHE A 136 -4.81 3.57 -7.12
C PHE A 136 -4.72 4.99 -7.65
N ARG A 137 -5.34 5.95 -6.95
CA ARG A 137 -5.38 7.33 -7.40
C ARG A 137 -5.17 8.34 -6.27
N ARG A 138 -4.52 9.44 -6.61
CA ARG A 138 -4.30 10.57 -5.69
C ARG A 138 -3.62 10.17 -4.37
N ASN A 139 -2.81 9.09 -4.38
CA ASN A 139 -2.02 8.70 -3.22
C ASN A 139 -0.66 9.42 -3.24
N ASN A 140 -0.09 9.65 -2.05
CA ASN A 140 1.27 10.12 -1.89
C ASN A 140 2.19 8.95 -1.56
N PHE A 141 3.29 8.81 -2.31
CA PHE A 141 4.35 7.85 -2.04
C PHE A 141 5.63 8.61 -1.71
N THR A 142 6.09 8.51 -0.45
CA THR A 142 7.19 9.33 0.06
C THR A 142 8.15 8.51 0.91
N GLY A 143 9.42 8.46 0.52
CA GLY A 143 10.50 7.83 1.29
C GLY A 143 10.37 6.32 1.46
N ASN A 144 9.58 5.63 0.64
CA ASN A 144 9.48 4.18 0.69
C ASN A 144 10.70 3.52 0.03
N THR A 145 11.09 2.34 0.51
CA THR A 145 12.16 1.57 -0.15
C THR A 145 11.69 1.07 -1.52
N PHE A 146 10.47 0.54 -1.59
CA PHE A 146 9.79 0.16 -2.82
C PHE A 146 8.37 0.74 -2.81
N ASP A 147 8.00 1.50 -3.84
CA ASP A 147 6.67 2.07 -3.92
C ASP A 147 5.64 1.03 -4.28
N VAL A 148 5.86 0.28 -5.36
CA VAL A 148 4.96 -0.80 -5.77
C VAL A 148 5.75 -2.05 -6.12
N THR A 149 5.24 -3.19 -5.70
CA THR A 149 5.78 -4.51 -6.05
C THR A 149 4.64 -5.43 -6.47
N THR A 150 4.90 -6.26 -7.46
CA THR A 150 3.98 -7.29 -7.95
C THR A 150 4.75 -8.56 -8.31
N ASN A 151 4.12 -9.72 -8.17
CA ASN A 151 4.66 -11.01 -8.58
C ASN A 151 4.34 -11.35 -10.06
N SER A 152 3.73 -10.45 -10.81
CA SER A 152 3.33 -10.64 -12.21
C SER A 152 3.93 -9.60 -13.14
N ARG A 153 4.10 -9.99 -14.41
CA ARG A 153 4.47 -9.08 -15.50
C ARG A 153 3.27 -8.37 -16.13
N SER A 154 2.06 -8.81 -15.82
CA SER A 154 0.82 -8.18 -16.23
C SER A 154 -0.04 -7.91 -15.02
N SER A 155 -0.59 -6.72 -14.91
CA SER A 155 -1.53 -6.34 -13.85
C SER A 155 -2.75 -5.67 -14.50
N TYR A 156 -3.90 -5.93 -13.90
CA TYR A 156 -5.16 -5.29 -14.29
C TYR A 156 -5.55 -4.15 -13.36
N SER A 157 -4.65 -3.75 -12.45
CA SER A 157 -4.83 -2.58 -11.60
C SER A 157 -4.30 -1.33 -12.29
N THR A 158 -4.94 -0.19 -12.05
CA THR A 158 -4.59 1.10 -12.63
C THR A 158 -3.99 2.03 -11.59
N PHE A 159 -3.02 2.84 -12.03
CA PHE A 159 -2.42 3.92 -11.25
C PHE A 159 -2.64 5.22 -12.02
N GLU A 160 -3.17 6.23 -11.35
CA GLU A 160 -3.47 7.51 -12.00
C GLU A 160 -3.40 8.66 -10.99
N HIS A 161 -2.77 9.75 -11.38
CA HIS A 161 -2.64 10.95 -10.56
C HIS A 161 -2.07 10.72 -9.15
N ASN A 162 -1.12 9.77 -8.99
CA ASN A 162 -0.42 9.62 -7.72
C ASN A 162 0.83 10.51 -7.69
N HIS A 163 1.18 10.98 -6.51
CA HIS A 163 2.45 11.64 -6.28
C HIS A 163 3.51 10.62 -5.87
N TRP A 164 4.66 10.68 -6.55
CA TRP A 164 5.81 9.81 -6.33
C TRP A 164 7.04 10.67 -6.07
N ASP A 165 7.65 10.56 -4.91
CA ASP A 165 8.86 11.33 -4.59
C ASP A 165 10.06 10.96 -5.48
N ALA A 166 10.04 9.74 -6.04
CA ALA A 166 11.01 9.27 -7.01
C ALA A 166 10.77 9.77 -8.44
N TYR A 167 9.63 10.39 -8.74
CA TYR A 167 9.29 10.90 -10.07
C TYR A 167 10.25 12.02 -10.51
N ARG A 168 10.71 11.98 -11.75
CA ARG A 168 11.67 12.93 -12.35
C ARG A 168 11.23 13.46 -13.71
N GLY A 169 9.95 13.36 -14.02
CA GLY A 169 9.38 13.94 -15.23
C GLY A 169 9.24 15.46 -15.13
N TYR A 170 8.64 16.02 -16.16
CA TYR A 170 8.37 17.45 -16.30
C TYR A 170 6.88 17.68 -16.57
N ASP A 171 6.46 18.90 -16.43
CA ASP A 171 5.11 19.42 -16.65
C ASP A 171 5.27 20.70 -17.50
N LEU A 172 5.06 20.58 -18.82
CA LEU A 172 5.30 21.66 -19.79
C LEU A 172 4.18 22.70 -19.80
N ASP A 173 2.94 22.26 -19.65
CA ASP A 173 1.77 23.12 -19.67
C ASP A 173 1.39 23.67 -18.28
N ARG A 174 2.07 23.20 -17.23
CA ARG A 174 1.94 23.65 -15.84
C ARG A 174 0.55 23.40 -15.24
N ASP A 175 -0.07 22.31 -15.63
CA ASP A 175 -1.37 21.89 -15.07
C ASP A 175 -1.24 21.12 -13.73
N GLY A 176 0.00 20.82 -13.30
CA GLY A 176 0.30 20.07 -12.08
C GLY A 176 0.40 18.58 -12.31
N THR A 177 0.28 18.13 -13.55
CA THR A 177 0.38 16.74 -13.98
C THR A 177 1.67 16.54 -14.79
N GLY A 178 2.38 15.47 -14.56
CA GLY A 178 3.59 15.19 -15.33
C GLY A 178 3.28 14.62 -16.70
N ASP A 179 3.94 15.17 -17.73
CA ASP A 179 3.81 14.77 -19.15
C ASP A 179 4.51 13.42 -19.45
N VAL A 180 5.33 12.94 -18.55
CA VAL A 180 6.07 11.69 -18.69
C VAL A 180 5.49 10.64 -17.77
N PRO A 181 5.10 9.45 -18.27
CA PRO A 181 4.61 8.39 -17.43
C PRO A 181 5.62 7.96 -16.35
N HIS A 182 5.13 7.60 -15.17
CA HIS A 182 5.92 7.00 -14.10
C HIS A 182 5.71 5.50 -14.02
N TYR A 183 6.81 4.76 -13.84
CA TYR A 183 6.80 3.29 -13.66
C TYR A 183 7.18 2.96 -12.21
N PRO A 184 6.19 2.70 -11.34
CA PRO A 184 6.45 2.52 -9.90
C PRO A 184 7.11 1.17 -9.54
N VAL A 185 7.04 0.19 -10.44
CA VAL A 185 7.66 -1.13 -10.23
C VAL A 185 9.09 -1.09 -10.78
N ARG A 186 10.08 -1.25 -9.92
CA ARG A 186 11.50 -1.30 -10.30
C ARG A 186 11.96 -2.73 -10.57
N LEU A 187 12.90 -2.90 -11.48
CA LEU A 187 13.49 -4.21 -11.80
C LEU A 187 14.06 -4.91 -10.55
N PHE A 188 14.71 -4.15 -9.67
CA PHE A 188 15.23 -4.69 -8.43
C PHE A 188 14.13 -5.21 -7.50
N SER A 189 12.96 -4.56 -7.45
CA SER A 189 11.82 -5.03 -6.65
C SER A 189 11.31 -6.39 -7.14
N LEU A 190 11.33 -6.64 -8.45
CA LEU A 190 10.97 -7.93 -9.03
C LEU A 190 12.00 -9.04 -8.72
N LEU A 191 13.27 -8.67 -8.63
CA LEU A 191 14.32 -9.61 -8.20
C LEU A 191 14.15 -10.01 -6.75
N VAL A 192 13.85 -9.06 -5.88
CA VAL A 192 13.59 -9.29 -4.46
C VAL A 192 12.33 -10.13 -4.26
N GLU A 193 11.27 -9.87 -5.03
CA GLU A 193 10.02 -10.66 -4.96
C GLU A 193 10.24 -12.15 -5.26
N ARG A 194 11.19 -12.45 -6.15
CA ARG A 194 11.53 -13.84 -6.50
C ARG A 194 12.60 -14.45 -5.59
N ASN A 195 13.43 -13.62 -5.00
CA ASN A 195 14.59 -14.03 -4.21
C ASN A 195 14.80 -13.03 -3.08
N GLU A 196 14.10 -13.21 -1.97
CA GLU A 196 14.12 -12.34 -0.80
C GLU A 196 15.55 -12.05 -0.26
N PRO A 197 16.51 -13.00 -0.25
CA PRO A 197 17.90 -12.71 0.10
C PRO A 197 18.57 -11.61 -0.73
N ALA A 198 18.07 -11.29 -1.94
CA ALA A 198 18.56 -10.18 -2.75
C ALA A 198 18.43 -8.81 -2.05
N LEU A 199 17.58 -8.68 -1.03
CA LEU A 199 17.52 -7.50 -0.15
C LEU A 199 18.87 -7.10 0.44
N ALA A 200 19.77 -8.06 0.68
CA ALA A 200 21.12 -7.76 1.16
C ALA A 200 21.92 -6.86 0.19
N LEU A 201 21.54 -6.81 -1.09
CA LEU A 201 22.17 -6.00 -2.12
C LEU A 201 21.58 -4.58 -2.21
N LEU A 202 20.55 -4.24 -1.47
CA LEU A 202 19.78 -2.98 -1.59
C LEU A 202 20.66 -1.71 -1.59
N ARG A 203 21.75 -1.73 -0.85
CA ARG A 203 22.72 -0.61 -0.77
C ARG A 203 24.00 -0.84 -1.57
N SER A 204 24.01 -1.81 -2.47
CA SER A 204 25.19 -2.13 -3.26
C SER A 204 25.27 -1.26 -4.52
N PRO A 205 26.49 -1.06 -5.09
CA PRO A 205 26.67 -0.41 -6.38
C PRO A 205 25.91 -1.12 -7.52
N PHE A 206 25.61 -2.40 -7.37
CA PHE A 206 24.83 -3.18 -8.32
C PHE A 206 23.40 -2.63 -8.48
N VAL A 207 22.72 -2.29 -7.39
CA VAL A 207 21.36 -1.71 -7.46
C VAL A 207 21.40 -0.33 -8.11
N SER A 208 22.41 0.49 -7.78
CA SER A 208 22.60 1.79 -8.43
C SER A 208 22.85 1.67 -9.94
N LEU A 209 23.55 0.62 -10.37
CA LEU A 209 23.78 0.32 -11.78
C LEU A 209 22.47 -0.14 -12.47
N LEU A 210 21.68 -0.98 -11.81
CA LEU A 210 20.36 -1.39 -12.30
C LEU A 210 19.43 -0.18 -12.46
N ASP A 211 19.34 0.68 -11.48
CA ASP A 211 18.53 1.90 -11.53
C ASP A 211 18.98 2.83 -12.67
N ALA A 212 20.30 2.91 -12.93
CA ALA A 212 20.84 3.67 -14.05
C ALA A 212 20.48 3.02 -15.40
N ALA A 213 20.54 1.69 -15.49
CA ALA A 213 20.19 0.94 -16.68
C ALA A 213 18.69 1.06 -17.02
N GLU A 214 17.81 1.02 -16.02
CA GLU A 214 16.36 1.23 -16.20
C GLU A 214 16.04 2.63 -16.77
N ARG A 215 16.76 3.66 -16.33
CA ARG A 215 16.58 5.03 -16.86
C ARG A 215 16.96 5.15 -18.34
N VAL A 216 17.94 4.39 -18.79
CA VAL A 216 18.43 4.42 -20.18
C VAL A 216 17.63 3.46 -21.07
N LEU A 217 17.17 2.36 -20.52
CA LEU A 217 16.45 1.29 -21.21
C LEU A 217 15.14 0.94 -20.48
N PRO A 218 14.09 1.77 -20.60
CA PRO A 218 12.79 1.53 -19.94
C PRO A 218 12.16 0.17 -20.29
N VAL A 219 12.53 -0.40 -21.44
CA VAL A 219 12.07 -1.74 -21.88
C VAL A 219 12.44 -2.88 -20.90
N LEU A 220 13.40 -2.65 -20.01
CA LEU A 220 13.77 -3.63 -18.98
C LEU A 220 12.74 -3.73 -17.85
N THR A 221 11.97 -2.67 -17.63
CA THR A 221 10.91 -2.63 -16.62
C THR A 221 9.61 -3.14 -17.23
N PRO A 222 8.93 -4.13 -16.63
CA PRO A 222 7.63 -4.56 -17.12
C PRO A 222 6.63 -3.40 -17.09
N GLU A 223 5.95 -3.17 -18.20
CA GLU A 223 4.85 -2.17 -18.31
C GLU A 223 3.59 -2.56 -17.53
N ALA A 224 3.72 -3.51 -16.59
CA ALA A 224 2.59 -4.07 -15.86
C ALA A 224 1.77 -3.03 -15.08
N LEU A 225 2.45 -1.99 -14.58
CA LEU A 225 1.84 -0.92 -13.82
C LEU A 225 2.50 0.40 -14.22
N VAL A 226 1.69 1.34 -14.66
CA VAL A 226 2.15 2.66 -15.10
C VAL A 226 1.16 3.72 -14.61
N ASP A 227 1.68 4.79 -14.04
CA ASP A 227 0.93 6.04 -13.81
C ASP A 227 1.21 6.98 -14.99
N ARG A 228 0.20 7.16 -15.84
CA ARG A 228 0.34 7.97 -17.07
C ARG A 228 0.21 9.47 -16.82
N ALA A 229 -0.29 9.85 -15.67
CA ALA A 229 -0.56 11.21 -15.29
C ALA A 229 -0.13 11.47 -13.83
N PRO A 230 1.17 11.29 -13.50
CA PRO A 230 1.65 11.45 -12.13
C PRO A 230 1.52 12.90 -11.66
N ALA A 231 1.13 13.11 -10.42
CA ALA A 231 1.04 14.44 -9.83
C ALA A 231 2.44 15.01 -9.54
N MET A 232 2.69 16.26 -9.95
CA MET A 232 3.98 16.94 -9.73
C MET A 232 4.25 17.30 -8.28
N ARG A 233 3.20 17.41 -7.47
CA ARG A 233 3.29 17.77 -6.04
C ARG A 233 2.47 16.83 -5.19
N ALA A 234 2.96 16.61 -3.97
CA ALA A 234 2.18 15.87 -2.98
C ALA A 234 0.86 16.58 -2.66
N PHE A 235 -0.17 15.77 -2.50
CA PHE A 235 -1.47 16.28 -2.06
C PHE A 235 -1.39 16.65 -0.58
N THR A 236 -1.70 17.90 -0.27
CA THR A 236 -1.82 18.35 1.12
C THR A 236 -3.11 17.81 1.71
N ARG A 237 -3.01 17.18 2.87
CA ARG A 237 -4.16 16.66 3.62
C ARG A 237 -4.19 17.29 4.99
N GLU A 238 -5.36 17.72 5.42
CA GLU A 238 -5.56 18.07 6.83
C GLU A 238 -5.38 16.79 7.64
N GLU A 239 -4.44 16.81 8.57
CA GLU A 239 -4.31 15.71 9.53
C GLU A 239 -5.63 15.62 10.30
N ALA A 240 -6.27 14.46 10.24
CA ALA A 240 -7.41 14.19 11.11
C ALA A 240 -6.89 14.27 12.56
N SER A 241 -7.30 15.34 13.23
CA SER A 241 -6.94 15.67 14.61
C SER A 241 -7.52 14.69 15.63
#